data_1f99acaf992aaa4754db738bc1be94e7
#
_entry.id   1f99acaf992aaa4754db738bc1be94e7
#
_cell.length_a   1.000
_cell.length_b   1.000
_cell.length_c   1.000
_cell.angle_alpha   90.00
_cell.angle_beta   90.00
_cell.angle_gamma   90.00
#
_symmetry.space_group_name_H-M   'P 1'
#
loop_
_entity.id
_entity.type
_entity.pdbx_description
1 polymer ?
#
loop_
_entity_poly.entity_id
_entity_poly.type
_entity_poly.pdbx_seq_one_letter_code
_entity_poly.pdbx_strand_id
1 'polypeptide(L)'
;MKKVTVLFSLLTLFCVLCTRHVSAQEKSNITVRGSELNNGVVIMDVQKASKIYQLQCNQGAPGCTSLQNGNYIMVELPKNFGMYECRDVEVYPQSATTADAAVPDKDKKLGEYCLVEK
;
A
#
# COMPACT_ATOMS: atom_id res chain seq x y z
N MET A 1 -13.25 -51.99 -10.67
CA MET A 1 -14.19 -50.87 -10.76
C MET A 1 -14.08 -49.86 -9.61
N LYS A 2 -13.37 -50.15 -8.53
CA LYS A 2 -13.16 -49.20 -7.43
C LYS A 2 -12.00 -48.24 -7.66
N LYS A 3 -11.26 -48.37 -8.75
CA LYS A 3 -10.06 -47.51 -9.03
C LYS A 3 -10.38 -46.23 -9.77
N VAL A 4 -11.59 -46.06 -10.28
CA VAL A 4 -11.97 -44.88 -11.07
C VAL A 4 -12.43 -43.70 -10.18
N THR A 5 -12.90 -44.03 -8.97
CA THR A 5 -13.41 -43.01 -8.03
C THR A 5 -12.31 -42.24 -7.33
N VAL A 6 -11.08 -42.74 -7.23
CA VAL A 6 -9.97 -42.10 -6.58
C VAL A 6 -9.29 -41.03 -7.50
N LEU A 7 -9.40 -41.23 -8.81
CA LEU A 7 -8.83 -40.30 -9.79
C LEU A 7 -9.65 -39.00 -9.92
N PHE A 8 -10.95 -39.06 -9.67
CA PHE A 8 -11.81 -37.88 -9.71
C PHE A 8 -11.60 -36.95 -8.51
N SER A 9 -11.24 -37.54 -7.37
CA SER A 9 -10.99 -36.74 -6.15
C SER A 9 -9.70 -35.94 -6.19
N LEU A 10 -8.72 -36.41 -6.95
CA LEU A 10 -7.43 -35.71 -7.10
C LEU A 10 -7.49 -34.54 -8.09
N LEU A 11 -8.40 -34.60 -9.08
CA LEU A 11 -8.53 -33.54 -10.07
C LEU A 11 -9.25 -32.30 -9.53
N THR A 12 -10.15 -32.48 -8.57
CA THR A 12 -10.85 -31.36 -7.95
C THR A 12 -9.98 -30.58 -6.97
N LEU A 13 -8.97 -31.20 -6.40
CA LEU A 13 -8.05 -30.52 -5.48
C LEU A 13 -7.09 -29.56 -6.20
N PHE A 14 -6.83 -29.80 -7.46
CA PHE A 14 -5.88 -28.98 -8.24
C PHE A 14 -6.48 -27.64 -8.68
N CYS A 15 -7.79 -27.57 -8.85
CA CYS A 15 -8.45 -26.32 -9.27
C CYS A 15 -8.59 -25.29 -8.16
N VAL A 16 -8.50 -25.68 -6.89
CA VAL A 16 -8.64 -24.76 -5.76
C VAL A 16 -7.34 -23.97 -5.52
N LEU A 17 -6.22 -24.46 -5.99
CA LEU A 17 -4.91 -23.81 -5.83
C LEU A 17 -4.66 -22.71 -6.86
N CYS A 18 -5.43 -22.65 -7.96
CA CYS A 18 -5.25 -21.66 -9.03
C CYS A 18 -5.96 -20.33 -8.79
N THR A 19 -6.78 -20.20 -7.74
CA THR A 19 -7.61 -19.01 -7.53
C THR A 19 -7.03 -17.99 -6.53
N ARG A 20 -5.77 -18.12 -6.14
CA ARG A 20 -5.17 -17.27 -5.10
C ARG A 20 -4.21 -16.22 -5.60
N HIS A 21 -4.18 -15.93 -6.89
CA HIS A 21 -3.37 -14.83 -7.42
C HIS A 21 -4.18 -13.56 -7.60
N VAL A 22 -4.59 -12.96 -6.51
CA VAL A 22 -5.02 -11.58 -6.53
C VAL A 22 -3.83 -10.76 -6.06
N SER A 23 -3.32 -9.88 -6.93
CA SER A 23 -2.32 -8.89 -6.53
C SER A 23 -2.97 -7.96 -5.52
N ALA A 24 -2.84 -8.29 -4.25
CA ALA A 24 -3.33 -7.46 -3.18
C ALA A 24 -2.47 -6.20 -3.09
N GLN A 25 -3.10 -5.04 -2.99
CA GLN A 25 -2.44 -3.82 -2.59
C GLN A 25 -1.85 -4.04 -1.20
N GLU A 26 -0.58 -3.71 -1.04
CA GLU A 26 0.11 -3.94 0.22
C GLU A 26 -0.20 -2.81 1.19
N LYS A 27 -0.82 -3.15 2.30
CA LYS A 27 -1.20 -2.23 3.36
C LYS A 27 -0.22 -2.36 4.53
N SER A 28 0.27 -1.25 5.05
CA SER A 28 1.20 -1.26 6.19
C SER A 28 0.96 -0.07 7.11
N ASN A 29 1.35 -0.25 8.37
CA ASN A 29 1.36 0.82 9.35
C ASN A 29 2.65 1.62 9.21
N ILE A 30 2.52 2.94 9.21
CA ILE A 30 3.67 3.84 9.17
C ILE A 30 3.54 4.89 10.26
N THR A 31 4.67 5.46 10.64
CA THR A 31 4.74 6.60 11.55
C THR A 31 5.44 7.76 10.84
N VAL A 32 4.75 8.87 10.70
CA VAL A 32 5.33 10.12 10.18
C VAL A 32 6.11 10.77 11.31
N ARG A 33 7.40 11.01 11.10
CA ARG A 33 8.31 11.54 12.13
C ARG A 33 8.73 12.97 11.90
N GLY A 34 8.59 13.47 10.69
CA GLY A 34 8.93 14.84 10.35
C GLY A 34 8.50 15.16 8.94
N SER A 35 8.37 16.45 8.68
CA SER A 35 7.95 16.97 7.39
C SER A 35 8.72 18.25 7.10
N GLU A 36 9.18 18.42 5.86
CA GLU A 36 9.81 19.63 5.40
C GLU A 36 9.37 19.97 3.98
N LEU A 37 9.50 21.24 3.63
CA LEU A 37 9.26 21.74 2.28
C LEU A 37 10.60 22.18 1.70
N ASN A 38 11.01 21.58 0.59
CA ASN A 38 12.26 21.86 -0.06
C ASN A 38 12.05 22.03 -1.57
N ASN A 39 12.26 23.24 -2.07
CA ASN A 39 12.14 23.56 -3.50
C ASN A 39 10.80 23.15 -4.11
N GLY A 40 9.69 23.36 -3.38
CA GLY A 40 8.36 22.99 -3.84
C GLY A 40 8.02 21.51 -3.69
N VAL A 41 8.87 20.73 -3.04
CA VAL A 41 8.63 19.32 -2.76
C VAL A 41 8.37 19.13 -1.26
N VAL A 42 7.24 18.55 -0.93
CA VAL A 42 6.93 18.12 0.44
C VAL A 42 7.64 16.78 0.67
N ILE A 43 8.48 16.73 1.68
CA ILE A 43 9.26 15.54 2.04
C ILE A 43 8.93 15.17 3.48
N MET A 44 8.45 13.97 3.69
CA MET A 44 8.13 13.46 5.03
C MET A 44 8.97 12.22 5.32
N ASP A 45 9.62 12.21 6.48
CA ASP A 45 10.29 11.01 6.96
C ASP A 45 9.26 10.11 7.64
N VAL A 46 9.21 8.86 7.20
CA VAL A 46 8.29 7.88 7.74
C VAL A 46 9.05 6.62 8.13
N GLN A 47 8.57 6.00 9.20
CA GLN A 47 9.09 4.72 9.66
C GLN A 47 8.08 3.62 9.35
N LYS A 48 8.53 2.59 8.66
CA LYS A 48 7.78 1.37 8.41
C LYS A 48 8.57 0.20 9.00
N ALA A 49 8.04 -0.43 10.03
CA ALA A 49 8.78 -1.44 10.79
C ALA A 49 10.13 -0.88 11.30
N SER A 50 11.24 -1.46 10.93
CA SER A 50 12.57 -1.01 11.35
C SER A 50 13.27 -0.09 10.35
N LYS A 51 12.62 0.22 9.22
CA LYS A 51 13.23 1.00 8.13
C LYS A 51 12.65 2.40 8.06
N ILE A 52 13.49 3.33 7.62
CA ILE A 52 13.11 4.72 7.35
C ILE A 52 12.97 4.92 5.85
N TYR A 53 11.87 5.54 5.46
CA TYR A 53 11.57 5.93 4.09
C TYR A 53 11.24 7.40 4.03
N GLN A 54 11.13 7.92 2.83
CA GLN A 54 10.59 9.26 2.60
C GLN A 54 9.33 9.17 1.75
N LEU A 55 8.32 9.97 2.10
CA LEU A 55 7.18 10.24 1.25
C LEU A 55 7.36 11.61 0.63
N GLN A 56 7.25 11.70 -0.68
CA GLN A 56 7.47 12.94 -1.41
C GLN A 56 6.27 13.24 -2.31
N CYS A 57 5.92 14.52 -2.40
CA CYS A 57 4.96 15.00 -3.39
C CYS A 57 5.25 16.46 -3.74
N ASN A 58 4.79 16.87 -4.91
CA ASN A 58 4.94 18.27 -5.34
C ASN A 58 3.90 19.15 -4.65
N GLN A 59 4.34 20.22 -4.04
CA GLN A 59 3.47 21.23 -3.44
C GLN A 59 2.46 21.74 -4.47
N GLY A 60 1.19 21.78 -4.09
CA GLY A 60 0.14 22.23 -5.00
C GLY A 60 -0.42 21.15 -5.91
N ALA A 61 0.20 19.96 -5.98
CA ALA A 61 -0.40 18.84 -6.70
C ALA A 61 -1.63 18.31 -5.95
N PRO A 62 -2.66 17.85 -6.66
CA PRO A 62 -3.80 17.21 -6.01
C PRO A 62 -3.33 16.02 -5.16
N GLY A 63 -3.81 15.96 -3.92
CA GLY A 63 -3.42 14.89 -3.01
C GLY A 63 -2.08 15.07 -2.32
N CYS A 64 -1.38 16.19 -2.52
CA CYS A 64 -0.14 16.47 -1.82
C CYS A 64 -0.42 17.28 -0.55
N THR A 65 -0.52 16.59 0.57
CA THR A 65 -0.79 17.19 1.88
C THR A 65 0.37 16.89 2.81
N SER A 66 0.85 17.90 3.53
CA SER A 66 1.84 17.70 4.59
C SER A 66 1.13 17.14 5.83
N LEU A 67 1.51 15.93 6.21
CA LEU A 67 0.89 15.23 7.34
C LEU A 67 1.58 15.62 8.65
N GLN A 68 0.80 15.68 9.71
CA GLN A 68 1.34 15.84 11.05
C GLN A 68 2.02 14.55 11.51
N ASN A 69 2.95 14.68 12.45
CA ASN A 69 3.61 13.52 13.05
C ASN A 69 2.56 12.62 13.70
N GLY A 70 2.65 11.35 13.47
CA GLY A 70 1.69 10.39 13.99
C GLY A 70 1.67 9.09 13.18
N ASN A 71 0.71 8.25 13.53
CA ASN A 71 0.56 6.94 12.93
C ASN A 71 -0.53 6.95 11.85
N TYR A 72 -0.22 6.31 10.74
CA TYR A 72 -1.10 6.26 9.56
C TYR A 72 -1.07 4.87 8.94
N ILE A 73 -1.97 4.65 8.00
CA ILE A 73 -1.97 3.46 7.14
C ILE A 73 -1.48 3.88 5.76
N MET A 74 -0.51 3.16 5.25
CA MET A 74 0.01 3.35 3.90
C MET A 74 -0.41 2.18 3.02
N VAL A 75 -0.93 2.47 1.83
CA VAL A 75 -1.27 1.47 0.83
C VAL A 75 -0.32 1.66 -0.35
N GLU A 76 0.51 0.66 -0.63
CA GLU A 76 1.37 0.64 -1.79
C GLU A 76 0.57 0.20 -3.00
N LEU A 77 0.55 1.05 -4.01
CA LEU A 77 -0.14 0.76 -5.26
C LEU A 77 0.71 -0.18 -6.13
N PRO A 78 0.09 -0.91 -7.07
CA PRO A 78 0.84 -1.71 -8.01
C PRO A 78 1.88 -0.86 -8.75
N LYS A 79 3.07 -1.42 -8.96
CA LYS A 79 4.15 -0.72 -9.63
C LYS A 79 3.71 -0.38 -11.05
N ASN A 80 3.55 0.90 -11.34
CA ASN A 80 3.34 1.36 -12.69
C ASN A 80 4.64 1.23 -13.49
N PHE A 81 4.54 0.71 -14.70
CA PHE A 81 5.65 0.71 -15.64
C PHE A 81 5.88 2.13 -16.14
N GLY A 82 6.22 3.03 -15.24
CA GLY A 82 6.51 4.42 -15.55
C GLY A 82 7.98 4.75 -15.33
N MET A 83 8.38 5.90 -15.81
CA MET A 83 9.74 6.41 -15.76
C MET A 83 10.19 6.88 -14.36
N TYR A 84 9.39 6.61 -13.33
CA TYR A 84 9.69 7.09 -11.99
C TYR A 84 10.21 5.93 -11.13
N GLU A 85 11.32 6.17 -10.47
CA GLU A 85 11.96 5.18 -9.58
C GLU A 85 11.23 5.02 -8.24
N CYS A 86 10.18 5.80 -8.01
CA CYS A 86 9.43 5.73 -6.77
C CYS A 86 8.18 4.86 -6.91
N ARG A 87 7.71 4.36 -5.78
CA ARG A 87 6.45 3.64 -5.72
C ARG A 87 5.34 4.57 -5.27
N ASP A 88 4.26 4.61 -6.01
CA ASP A 88 3.09 5.38 -5.63
C ASP A 88 2.40 4.74 -4.44
N VAL A 89 2.07 5.57 -3.45
CA VAL A 89 1.38 5.14 -2.25
C VAL A 89 0.26 6.10 -1.90
N GLU A 90 -0.75 5.56 -1.23
CA GLU A 90 -1.82 6.34 -0.62
C GLU A 90 -1.70 6.26 0.89
N VAL A 91 -2.02 7.36 1.58
CA VAL A 91 -1.98 7.40 3.04
C VAL A 91 -3.37 7.69 3.58
N TYR A 92 -3.74 6.94 4.60
CA TYR A 92 -5.05 7.01 5.27
C TYR A 92 -4.86 7.15 6.77
N PRO A 93 -5.84 7.76 7.48
CA PRO A 93 -5.83 7.69 8.94
C PRO A 93 -6.07 6.25 9.40
N GLN A 94 -5.61 5.91 10.59
CA GLN A 94 -5.81 4.57 11.15
C GLN A 94 -7.29 4.21 11.29
N SER A 95 -8.15 5.20 11.51
CA SER A 95 -9.60 5.01 11.62
C SER A 95 -10.28 4.62 10.30
N ALA A 96 -9.59 4.73 9.17
CA ALA A 96 -10.15 4.39 7.86
C ALA A 96 -10.22 2.89 7.60
N THR A 97 -9.56 2.07 8.43
CA THR A 97 -9.53 0.61 8.26
C THR A 97 -10.39 -0.06 9.30
N THR A 98 -11.26 -0.97 8.84
CA THR A 98 -11.88 -1.96 9.70
C THR A 98 -11.09 -3.25 9.60
N ALA A 99 -11.20 -4.12 10.60
CA ALA A 99 -10.44 -5.37 10.65
C ALA A 99 -10.67 -6.27 9.43
N ASP A 100 -11.81 -6.14 8.77
CA ASP A 100 -12.21 -6.99 7.65
C ASP A 100 -11.99 -6.34 6.28
N ALA A 101 -11.55 -5.07 6.23
CA ALA A 101 -11.36 -4.37 4.98
C ALA A 101 -9.95 -4.60 4.42
N ALA A 102 -9.86 -5.20 3.24
CA ALA A 102 -8.59 -5.37 2.53
C ALA A 102 -8.01 -4.03 2.06
N VAL A 103 -8.87 -3.04 1.80
CA VAL A 103 -8.50 -1.71 1.35
C VAL A 103 -9.23 -0.68 2.21
N PRO A 104 -8.54 0.39 2.69
CA PRO A 104 -9.18 1.46 3.43
C PRO A 104 -10.25 2.16 2.59
N ASP A 105 -11.19 2.81 3.27
CA ASP A 105 -12.20 3.63 2.62
C ASP A 105 -11.54 4.78 1.87
N LYS A 106 -11.69 4.82 0.55
CA LYS A 106 -11.08 5.82 -0.32
C LYS A 106 -11.53 7.24 -0.03
N ASP A 107 -12.71 7.41 0.55
CA ASP A 107 -13.20 8.73 0.92
C ASP A 107 -12.41 9.36 2.08
N LYS A 108 -11.65 8.55 2.81
CA LYS A 108 -10.81 9.00 3.92
C LYS A 108 -9.35 9.17 3.56
N LYS A 109 -8.98 9.02 2.29
CA LYS A 109 -7.61 9.19 1.84
C LYS A 109 -7.09 10.59 2.18
N LEU A 110 -5.93 10.65 2.83
CA LEU A 110 -5.29 11.91 3.23
C LEU A 110 -4.39 12.46 2.15
N GLY A 111 -3.78 11.61 1.34
CA GLY A 111 -2.93 12.07 0.27
C GLY A 111 -2.32 10.94 -0.54
N GLU A 112 -1.64 11.32 -1.61
CA GLU A 112 -0.91 10.43 -2.50
C GLU A 112 0.53 10.89 -2.59
N TYR A 113 1.46 9.95 -2.50
CA TYR A 113 2.88 10.26 -2.39
C TYR A 113 3.73 9.27 -3.18
N CYS A 114 4.97 9.66 -3.37
CA CYS A 114 6.01 8.82 -3.92
C CYS A 114 6.86 8.28 -2.77
N LEU A 115 6.92 6.96 -2.62
CA LEU A 115 7.71 6.32 -1.58
C LEU A 115 9.14 6.11 -2.07
N VAL A 116 10.09 6.66 -1.33
CA VAL A 116 11.51 6.57 -1.64
C VAL A 116 12.24 5.94 -0.46
N GLU A 117 13.09 4.98 -0.72
CA GLU A 117 13.99 4.45 0.30
C GLU A 117 15.05 5.48 0.68
N LYS A 118 15.31 5.57 1.97
CA LYS A 118 16.30 6.49 2.48
C LYS A 118 17.62 5.78 2.72
#